data_b73c70eb687588864b081c9db0d844fd
#
_entry.id   b73c70eb687588864b081c9db0d844fd
#
_cell.length_a   1.000
_cell.length_b   1.000
_cell.length_c   1.000
_cell.angle_alpha   90.00
_cell.angle_beta   90.00
_cell.angle_gamma   90.00
#
_symmetry.space_group_name_H-M   'P 1'
#
loop_
_entity.id
_entity.type
_entity.pdbx_description
1 polymer ?
#
loop_
_entity_poly.entity_id
_entity_poly.type
_entity_poly.pdbx_seq_one_letter_code
_entity_poly.pdbx_strand_id
1 'polypeptide(L)'
;NDCHYVLIGAGAGLSAAAGISFANEDAFRADYPALWAQGVHSDYQTFSYKGWLDGQRWGYLAHHIKKMVLDMPALPLYHELLALLDGLDYHVITSNVDRQFAKAGFPAERVFEAQGHYLTLVCNDGCSEEEWDIAPALEIIRAHTNPRDFTVPEDVLPRCPHCGAPVRMAFRDTKAHAEGEARYRDFLARSEGHSIAIVEFGVGFNSAGVIRVPFERIVGERPEAQFFRITVDYADSDIEIAYPEIPKPIANQSRSINRDAGEVIRALLVMKQA
;
A
#
# COMPACT_ATOMS: atom_id res chain seq x y z
N ASN A 1 11.76 22.12 18.29
CA ASN A 1 11.52 22.74 16.99
C ASN A 1 10.11 22.34 16.59
N ASP A 2 9.21 23.31 16.55
CA ASP A 2 7.82 23.09 16.16
C ASP A 2 7.80 22.85 14.63
N CYS A 3 7.68 21.59 14.23
CA CYS A 3 7.42 21.23 12.83
C CYS A 3 5.97 21.61 12.51
N HIS A 4 5.77 22.43 11.47
CA HIS A 4 4.43 22.83 11.05
C HIS A 4 3.73 21.76 10.22
N TYR A 5 4.51 20.96 9.47
CA TYR A 5 3.99 19.96 8.54
C TYR A 5 4.63 18.58 8.78
N VAL A 6 3.85 17.53 8.57
CA VAL A 6 4.32 16.14 8.64
C VAL A 6 3.93 15.40 7.38
N LEU A 7 4.91 14.85 6.68
CA LEU A 7 4.69 13.98 5.52
C LEU A 7 5.06 12.54 5.88
N ILE A 8 4.09 11.64 5.79
CA ILE A 8 4.26 10.22 6.05
C ILE A 8 4.35 9.47 4.73
N GLY A 9 5.39 8.66 4.56
CA GLY A 9 5.52 7.67 3.49
C GLY A 9 5.37 6.26 4.04
N ALA A 10 4.39 5.51 3.60
CA ALA A 10 4.10 4.18 4.13
C ALA A 10 4.24 3.10 3.05
N GLY A 11 5.16 2.16 3.26
CA GLY A 11 5.33 0.97 2.46
C GLY A 11 4.84 -0.30 3.17
N ALA A 12 5.05 -1.46 2.54
CA ALA A 12 4.59 -2.77 3.03
C ALA A 12 5.15 -3.13 4.42
N GLY A 13 6.29 -2.56 4.83
CA GLY A 13 6.83 -2.76 6.17
C GLY A 13 5.97 -2.18 7.28
N LEU A 14 5.17 -1.11 7.02
CA LEU A 14 4.17 -0.65 7.99
C LEU A 14 3.05 -1.67 8.16
N SER A 15 2.55 -2.25 7.05
CA SER A 15 1.55 -3.32 7.11
C SER A 15 2.10 -4.56 7.81
N ALA A 16 3.37 -4.92 7.56
CA ALA A 16 4.03 -6.04 8.23
C ALA A 16 4.13 -5.81 9.74
N ALA A 17 4.54 -4.62 10.19
CA ALA A 17 4.57 -4.23 11.60
C ALA A 17 3.16 -4.25 12.24
N ALA A 18 2.11 -4.05 11.45
CA ALA A 18 0.72 -4.16 11.88
C ALA A 18 0.17 -5.59 11.85
N GLY A 19 0.94 -6.58 11.33
CA GLY A 19 0.56 -7.99 11.27
C GLY A 19 0.12 -8.51 9.90
N ILE A 20 0.26 -7.72 8.82
CA ILE A 20 -0.03 -8.14 7.44
C ILE A 20 1.29 -8.42 6.72
N SER A 21 1.58 -9.67 6.40
CA SER A 21 2.77 -10.03 5.63
C SER A 21 2.40 -10.68 4.29
N PHE A 22 2.67 -9.97 3.19
CA PHE A 22 2.52 -10.49 1.83
C PHE A 22 3.67 -11.42 1.40
N ALA A 23 4.71 -11.55 2.26
CA ALA A 23 5.85 -12.43 2.05
C ALA A 23 5.78 -13.72 2.88
N ASN A 24 4.70 -13.95 3.64
CA ASN A 24 4.57 -15.12 4.50
C ASN A 24 4.27 -16.38 3.66
N GLU A 25 5.29 -17.16 3.39
CA GLU A 25 5.21 -18.37 2.57
C GLU A 25 4.34 -19.47 3.20
N ASP A 26 4.40 -19.66 4.53
CA ASP A 26 3.60 -20.68 5.21
C ASP A 26 2.10 -20.34 5.13
N ALA A 27 1.74 -19.09 5.36
CA ALA A 27 0.36 -18.64 5.21
C ALA A 27 -0.10 -18.76 3.75
N PHE A 28 0.73 -18.37 2.78
CA PHE A 28 0.42 -18.51 1.37
C PHE A 28 0.21 -19.98 0.97
N ARG A 29 1.08 -20.88 1.42
CA ARG A 29 0.96 -22.32 1.17
C ARG A 29 -0.33 -22.90 1.74
N ALA A 30 -0.72 -22.46 2.94
CA ALA A 30 -1.97 -22.90 3.56
C ALA A 30 -3.21 -22.41 2.82
N ASP A 31 -3.19 -21.14 2.40
CA ASP A 31 -4.33 -20.51 1.71
C ASP A 31 -4.43 -20.94 0.23
N TYR A 32 -3.29 -21.15 -0.45
CA TYR A 32 -3.20 -21.34 -1.90
C TYR A 32 -2.33 -22.55 -2.31
N PRO A 33 -2.64 -23.78 -1.82
CA PRO A 33 -1.79 -24.96 -2.05
C PRO A 33 -1.63 -25.30 -3.53
N ALA A 34 -2.61 -25.00 -4.38
CA ALA A 34 -2.53 -25.23 -5.82
C ALA A 34 -1.54 -24.28 -6.51
N LEU A 35 -1.51 -23.01 -6.11
CA LEU A 35 -0.54 -22.04 -6.63
C LEU A 35 0.86 -22.35 -6.11
N TRP A 36 0.96 -22.79 -4.85
CA TRP A 36 2.22 -23.28 -4.31
C TRP A 36 2.81 -24.42 -5.15
N ALA A 37 1.98 -25.41 -5.52
CA ALA A 37 2.40 -26.52 -6.39
C ALA A 37 2.83 -26.07 -7.81
N GLN A 38 2.39 -24.90 -8.26
CA GLN A 38 2.78 -24.26 -9.52
C GLN A 38 4.02 -23.37 -9.39
N GLY A 39 4.66 -23.32 -8.21
CA GLY A 39 5.88 -22.54 -7.96
C GLY A 39 5.64 -21.08 -7.55
N VAL A 40 4.43 -20.73 -7.14
CA VAL A 40 4.12 -19.41 -6.57
C VAL A 40 4.14 -19.54 -5.04
N HIS A 41 5.05 -18.85 -4.36
CA HIS A 41 5.29 -19.07 -2.94
C HIS A 41 4.90 -17.88 -2.05
N SER A 42 4.45 -16.77 -2.61
CA SER A 42 4.00 -15.61 -1.84
C SER A 42 3.04 -14.74 -2.65
N ASP A 43 2.27 -13.90 -1.94
CA ASP A 43 1.42 -12.91 -2.59
C ASP A 43 2.23 -11.97 -3.50
N TYR A 44 3.47 -11.61 -3.14
CA TYR A 44 4.33 -10.80 -4.00
C TYR A 44 4.63 -11.46 -5.35
N GLN A 45 4.85 -12.78 -5.37
CA GLN A 45 5.13 -13.49 -6.63
C GLN A 45 3.92 -13.52 -7.55
N THR A 46 2.71 -13.43 -7.02
CA THR A 46 1.49 -13.41 -7.85
C THR A 46 1.43 -12.25 -8.83
N PHE A 47 2.02 -11.09 -8.48
CA PHE A 47 2.06 -9.92 -9.35
C PHE A 47 2.89 -10.13 -10.63
N SER A 48 3.92 -10.94 -10.56
CA SER A 48 4.81 -11.25 -11.68
C SER A 48 4.55 -12.60 -12.33
N TYR A 49 3.67 -13.41 -11.76
CA TYR A 49 3.37 -14.75 -12.27
C TYR A 49 2.74 -14.69 -13.67
N LYS A 50 3.31 -15.45 -14.62
CA LYS A 50 2.88 -15.46 -16.03
C LYS A 50 1.99 -16.64 -16.40
N GLY A 51 1.85 -17.61 -15.50
CA GLY A 51 1.09 -18.84 -15.73
C GLY A 51 -0.41 -18.75 -15.44
N TRP A 52 -0.95 -17.56 -15.20
CA TRP A 52 -2.36 -17.38 -14.94
C TRP A 52 -3.25 -17.79 -16.11
N LEU A 53 -4.24 -18.61 -15.81
CA LEU A 53 -5.46 -18.70 -16.62
C LEU A 53 -6.43 -17.62 -16.08
N ASP A 54 -7.24 -17.00 -16.97
CA ASP A 54 -8.13 -15.89 -16.58
C ASP A 54 -9.05 -16.27 -15.42
N GLY A 55 -9.69 -17.43 -15.48
CA GLY A 55 -10.54 -17.93 -14.41
C GLY A 55 -9.78 -18.17 -13.10
N GLN A 56 -8.57 -18.73 -13.14
CA GLN A 56 -7.76 -18.98 -11.95
C GLN A 56 -7.30 -17.66 -11.29
N ARG A 57 -6.88 -16.69 -12.09
CA ARG A 57 -6.49 -15.38 -11.60
C ARG A 57 -7.64 -14.69 -10.85
N TRP A 58 -8.83 -14.71 -11.41
CA TRP A 58 -10.01 -14.11 -10.78
C TRP A 58 -10.41 -14.85 -9.49
N GLY A 59 -10.34 -16.17 -9.48
CA GLY A 59 -10.61 -16.96 -8.27
C GLY A 59 -9.61 -16.65 -7.14
N TYR A 60 -8.31 -16.58 -7.46
CA TYR A 60 -7.29 -16.14 -6.50
C TYR A 60 -7.57 -14.72 -5.99
N LEU A 61 -7.76 -13.77 -6.90
CA LEU A 61 -8.00 -12.36 -6.55
C LEU A 61 -9.25 -12.18 -5.67
N ALA A 62 -10.32 -12.92 -5.95
CA ALA A 62 -11.54 -12.85 -5.15
C ALA A 62 -11.31 -13.31 -3.70
N HIS A 63 -10.51 -14.35 -3.49
CA HIS A 63 -10.12 -14.79 -2.15
C HIS A 63 -9.16 -13.81 -1.47
N HIS A 64 -8.12 -13.39 -2.18
CA HIS A 64 -7.10 -12.49 -1.67
C HIS A 64 -7.69 -11.13 -1.25
N ILE A 65 -8.46 -10.48 -2.15
CA ILE A 65 -9.06 -9.18 -1.87
C ILE A 65 -10.05 -9.28 -0.71
N LYS A 66 -10.87 -10.33 -0.67
CA LYS A 66 -11.79 -10.51 0.45
C LYS A 66 -11.04 -10.65 1.76
N LYS A 67 -10.05 -11.54 1.84
CA LYS A 67 -9.27 -11.79 3.05
C LYS A 67 -8.48 -10.57 3.51
N MET A 68 -7.71 -9.97 2.59
CA MET A 68 -6.71 -8.96 2.93
C MET A 68 -7.25 -7.53 2.91
N VAL A 69 -8.34 -7.30 2.17
CA VAL A 69 -8.88 -5.95 2.00
C VAL A 69 -10.29 -5.82 2.57
N LEU A 70 -11.24 -6.68 2.23
CA LEU A 70 -12.64 -6.46 2.63
C LEU A 70 -12.91 -6.91 4.08
N ASP A 71 -12.52 -8.13 4.45
CA ASP A 71 -12.83 -8.72 5.76
C ASP A 71 -11.84 -8.31 6.87
N MET A 72 -10.62 -7.93 6.51
CA MET A 72 -9.62 -7.53 7.50
C MET A 72 -10.07 -6.23 8.20
N PRO A 73 -10.16 -6.22 9.53
CA PRO A 73 -10.51 -4.99 10.27
C PRO A 73 -9.41 -3.94 10.19
N ALA A 74 -9.72 -2.73 10.64
CA ALA A 74 -8.69 -1.73 10.92
C ALA A 74 -7.72 -2.27 11.98
N LEU A 75 -6.42 -2.21 11.68
CA LEU A 75 -5.39 -2.73 12.58
C LEU A 75 -4.99 -1.67 13.62
N PRO A 76 -4.73 -2.06 14.87
CA PRO A 76 -4.44 -1.14 15.97
C PRO A 76 -3.32 -0.14 15.66
N LEU A 77 -2.27 -0.57 14.99
CA LEU A 77 -1.13 0.28 14.65
C LEU A 77 -1.51 1.50 13.79
N TYR A 78 -2.49 1.36 12.91
CA TYR A 78 -2.97 2.48 12.09
C TYR A 78 -3.79 3.48 12.92
N HIS A 79 -4.55 3.02 13.91
CA HIS A 79 -5.21 3.91 14.87
C HIS A 79 -4.20 4.62 15.78
N GLU A 80 -3.13 3.92 16.20
CA GLU A 80 -2.03 4.49 16.97
C GLU A 80 -1.32 5.60 16.16
N LEU A 81 -1.07 5.37 14.87
CA LEU A 81 -0.49 6.37 13.97
C LEU A 81 -1.43 7.57 13.77
N LEU A 82 -2.73 7.33 13.59
CA LEU A 82 -3.70 8.42 13.48
C LEU A 82 -3.72 9.30 14.76
N ALA A 83 -3.72 8.68 15.93
CA ALA A 83 -3.65 9.38 17.21
C ALA A 83 -2.33 10.17 17.39
N LEU A 84 -1.22 9.63 16.89
CA LEU A 84 0.07 10.33 16.88
C LEU A 84 0.02 11.61 16.03
N LEU A 85 -0.68 11.58 14.91
CA LEU A 85 -0.80 12.69 13.95
C LEU A 85 -1.91 13.69 14.31
N ASP A 86 -2.70 13.42 15.35
CA ASP A 86 -3.78 14.32 15.80
C ASP A 86 -3.24 15.69 16.17
N GLY A 87 -3.93 16.74 15.71
CA GLY A 87 -3.53 18.14 15.90
C GLY A 87 -2.41 18.65 14.99
N LEU A 88 -1.85 17.77 14.09
CA LEU A 88 -0.81 18.16 13.12
C LEU A 88 -1.41 18.44 11.74
N ASP A 89 -0.75 19.29 10.96
CA ASP A 89 -1.02 19.36 9.51
C ASP A 89 -0.16 18.29 8.81
N TYR A 90 -0.80 17.19 8.43
CA TYR A 90 -0.11 16.05 7.86
C TYR A 90 -0.71 15.61 6.53
N HIS A 91 0.10 14.93 5.76
CA HIS A 91 -0.34 14.15 4.61
C HIS A 91 0.35 12.78 4.59
N VAL A 92 -0.34 11.77 4.10
CA VAL A 92 0.18 10.41 3.93
C VAL A 92 0.25 10.07 2.44
N ILE A 93 1.40 9.59 1.99
CA ILE A 93 1.52 8.86 0.72
C ILE A 93 1.81 7.39 1.02
N THR A 94 1.03 6.49 0.43
CA THR A 94 1.25 5.06 0.64
C THR A 94 1.33 4.29 -0.68
N SER A 95 2.20 3.29 -0.71
CA SER A 95 2.24 2.28 -1.76
C SER A 95 1.44 1.03 -1.41
N ASN A 96 0.85 0.97 -0.22
CA ASN A 96 0.03 -0.15 0.22
C ASN A 96 -1.36 -0.09 -0.42
N VAL A 97 -1.90 -1.27 -0.75
CA VAL A 97 -3.21 -1.43 -1.38
C VAL A 97 -4.24 -2.06 -0.44
N ASP A 98 -3.90 -2.20 0.84
CA ASP A 98 -4.66 -2.89 1.89
C ASP A 98 -5.80 -2.06 2.51
N ARG A 99 -5.90 -0.78 2.15
CA ARG A 99 -6.92 0.16 2.64
C ARG A 99 -6.88 0.42 4.15
N GLN A 100 -5.80 0.09 4.84
CA GLN A 100 -5.73 0.21 6.29
C GLN A 100 -5.84 1.67 6.78
N PHE A 101 -5.29 2.62 6.05
CA PHE A 101 -5.47 4.05 6.37
C PHE A 101 -6.95 4.45 6.37
N ALA A 102 -7.68 4.09 5.31
CA ALA A 102 -9.12 4.40 5.23
C ALA A 102 -9.91 3.71 6.34
N LYS A 103 -9.62 2.44 6.63
CA LYS A 103 -10.27 1.67 7.68
C LYS A 103 -10.02 2.20 9.08
N ALA A 104 -8.82 2.73 9.34
CA ALA A 104 -8.48 3.35 10.61
C ALA A 104 -9.05 4.77 10.79
N GLY A 105 -9.78 5.29 9.79
CA GLY A 105 -10.45 6.59 9.86
C GLY A 105 -9.59 7.79 9.49
N PHE A 106 -8.48 7.58 8.77
CA PHE A 106 -7.75 8.71 8.19
C PHE A 106 -8.64 9.47 7.20
N PRO A 107 -8.71 10.81 7.27
CA PRO A 107 -9.45 11.60 6.30
C PRO A 107 -8.94 11.34 4.87
N ALA A 108 -9.84 11.05 3.94
CA ALA A 108 -9.47 10.69 2.57
C ALA A 108 -8.69 11.81 1.86
N GLU A 109 -8.94 13.05 2.22
CA GLU A 109 -8.22 14.22 1.70
C GLU A 109 -6.77 14.32 2.18
N ARG A 110 -6.39 13.56 3.22
CA ARG A 110 -5.04 13.50 3.78
C ARG A 110 -4.26 12.24 3.41
N VAL A 111 -4.82 11.38 2.56
CA VAL A 111 -4.18 10.14 2.14
C VAL A 111 -4.13 10.04 0.62
N PHE A 112 -2.93 9.82 0.09
CA PHE A 112 -2.73 9.49 -1.31
C PHE A 112 -2.27 8.03 -1.44
N GLU A 113 -3.13 7.17 -1.97
CA GLU A 113 -2.82 5.78 -2.31
C GLU A 113 -2.13 5.75 -3.68
N ALA A 114 -0.81 5.94 -3.69
CA ALA A 114 -0.03 6.19 -4.91
C ALA A 114 0.02 5.00 -5.90
N GLN A 115 -0.32 3.80 -5.44
CA GLN A 115 -0.52 2.63 -6.29
C GLN A 115 -2.00 2.26 -6.48
N GLY A 116 -2.92 3.11 -6.00
CA GLY A 116 -4.35 2.81 -6.03
C GLY A 116 -4.74 1.69 -5.07
N HIS A 117 -5.86 1.03 -5.39
CA HIS A 117 -6.37 -0.08 -4.60
C HIS A 117 -7.14 -1.09 -5.46
N TYR A 118 -7.49 -2.25 -4.90
CA TYR A 118 -8.16 -3.35 -5.62
C TYR A 118 -9.66 -3.15 -5.88
N LEU A 119 -10.31 -2.09 -5.34
CA LEU A 119 -11.76 -2.07 -5.19
C LEU A 119 -12.53 -1.49 -6.39
N THR A 120 -11.85 -1.08 -7.46
CA THR A 120 -12.47 -0.45 -8.61
C THR A 120 -12.29 -1.27 -9.88
N LEU A 121 -13.38 -1.48 -10.61
CA LEU A 121 -13.40 -2.08 -11.94
C LEU A 121 -13.67 -1.01 -13.00
N VAL A 122 -13.06 -1.19 -14.16
CA VAL A 122 -13.30 -0.40 -15.36
C VAL A 122 -13.38 -1.31 -16.58
N CYS A 123 -13.98 -0.82 -17.67
CA CYS A 123 -13.98 -1.52 -18.95
C CYS A 123 -12.56 -1.69 -19.49
N ASN A 124 -12.17 -2.90 -19.86
CA ASN A 124 -10.85 -3.14 -20.45
C ASN A 124 -10.66 -2.44 -21.79
N ASP A 125 -11.73 -2.33 -22.58
CA ASP A 125 -11.73 -1.70 -23.90
C ASP A 125 -11.97 -0.19 -23.87
N GLY A 126 -12.17 0.37 -22.64
CA GLY A 126 -12.36 1.82 -22.48
C GLY A 126 -13.64 2.37 -23.12
N CYS A 127 -14.70 1.57 -23.23
CA CYS A 127 -15.95 2.01 -23.88
C CYS A 127 -16.70 3.08 -23.07
N SER A 128 -16.40 3.23 -21.79
CA SER A 128 -16.92 4.27 -20.90
C SER A 128 -15.88 4.62 -19.82
N GLU A 129 -16.03 5.78 -19.20
CA GLU A 129 -15.23 6.22 -18.03
C GLU A 129 -15.89 5.83 -16.71
N GLU A 130 -16.90 4.96 -16.75
CA GLU A 130 -17.61 4.50 -15.56
C GLU A 130 -16.73 3.56 -14.73
N GLU A 131 -16.74 3.79 -13.42
CA GLU A 131 -16.03 3.00 -12.41
C GLU A 131 -17.07 2.20 -11.59
N TRP A 132 -16.79 0.91 -11.38
CA TRP A 132 -17.69 0.02 -10.61
C TRP A 132 -16.98 -0.53 -9.38
N ASP A 133 -17.74 -0.72 -8.30
CA ASP A 133 -17.27 -1.46 -7.14
C ASP A 133 -17.06 -2.94 -7.49
N ILE A 134 -15.89 -3.47 -7.13
CA ILE A 134 -15.54 -4.87 -7.37
C ILE A 134 -16.30 -5.85 -6.45
N ALA A 135 -16.76 -5.42 -5.26
CA ALA A 135 -17.29 -6.32 -4.24
C ALA A 135 -18.42 -7.22 -4.74
N PRO A 136 -19.43 -6.75 -5.50
CA PRO A 136 -20.48 -7.62 -6.05
C PRO A 136 -19.92 -8.71 -6.97
N ALA A 137 -18.92 -8.39 -7.80
CA ALA A 137 -18.28 -9.36 -8.68
C ALA A 137 -17.50 -10.42 -7.89
N LEU A 138 -16.79 -10.00 -6.84
CA LEU A 138 -16.03 -10.94 -5.99
C LEU A 138 -16.93 -11.95 -5.28
N GLU A 139 -18.13 -11.57 -4.83
CA GLU A 139 -19.07 -12.51 -4.21
C GLU A 139 -19.54 -13.58 -5.21
N ILE A 140 -19.84 -13.18 -6.44
CA ILE A 140 -20.25 -14.12 -7.50
C ILE A 140 -19.08 -15.05 -7.85
N ILE A 141 -17.88 -14.51 -8.06
CA ILE A 141 -16.68 -15.27 -8.39
C ILE A 141 -16.40 -16.32 -7.30
N ARG A 142 -16.42 -15.91 -6.03
CA ARG A 142 -16.13 -16.80 -4.90
C ARG A 142 -17.13 -17.95 -4.79
N ALA A 143 -18.41 -17.69 -5.04
CA ALA A 143 -19.45 -18.73 -5.02
C ALA A 143 -19.22 -19.82 -6.10
N HIS A 144 -18.50 -19.50 -7.17
CA HIS A 144 -18.23 -20.41 -8.28
C HIS A 144 -16.74 -20.83 -8.38
N THR A 145 -15.90 -20.36 -7.45
CA THR A 145 -14.47 -20.74 -7.43
C THR A 145 -14.31 -22.21 -7.02
N ASN A 146 -13.60 -22.98 -7.82
CA ASN A 146 -13.19 -24.33 -7.45
C ASN A 146 -12.15 -24.23 -6.29
N PRO A 147 -12.44 -24.80 -5.11
CA PRO A 147 -11.55 -24.67 -3.94
C PRO A 147 -10.21 -25.43 -4.10
N ARG A 148 -10.07 -26.31 -5.11
CA ARG A 148 -8.85 -27.10 -5.30
C ARG A 148 -7.78 -26.36 -6.08
N ASP A 149 -8.18 -25.55 -7.07
CA ASP A 149 -7.25 -24.94 -8.04
C ASP A 149 -7.54 -23.46 -8.34
N PHE A 150 -8.55 -22.89 -7.66
CA PHE A 150 -9.01 -21.51 -7.81
C PHE A 150 -9.56 -21.18 -9.22
N THR A 151 -9.86 -22.18 -10.04
CA THR A 151 -10.49 -21.92 -11.34
C THR A 151 -11.94 -21.46 -11.17
N VAL A 152 -12.37 -20.59 -12.07
CA VAL A 152 -13.72 -20.06 -12.19
C VAL A 152 -14.21 -20.24 -13.62
N PRO A 153 -15.47 -20.68 -13.87
CA PRO A 153 -16.02 -20.75 -15.21
C PRO A 153 -16.00 -19.41 -15.93
N GLU A 154 -15.77 -19.41 -17.24
CA GLU A 154 -15.63 -18.18 -18.03
C GLU A 154 -16.90 -17.32 -18.04
N ASP A 155 -18.07 -17.93 -18.02
CA ASP A 155 -19.38 -17.28 -18.01
C ASP A 155 -19.69 -16.55 -16.68
N VAL A 156 -18.90 -16.81 -15.64
CA VAL A 156 -18.98 -16.13 -14.33
C VAL A 156 -18.06 -14.90 -14.27
N LEU A 157 -17.11 -14.79 -15.17
CA LEU A 157 -16.15 -13.68 -15.17
C LEU A 157 -16.84 -12.34 -15.41
N PRO A 158 -16.47 -11.27 -14.67
CA PRO A 158 -17.15 -9.99 -14.78
C PRO A 158 -16.94 -9.35 -16.16
N ARG A 159 -18.02 -8.81 -16.70
CA ARG A 159 -18.08 -8.17 -18.01
C ARG A 159 -18.59 -6.74 -17.89
N CYS A 160 -18.13 -5.90 -18.80
CA CYS A 160 -18.60 -4.53 -18.91
C CYS A 160 -20.12 -4.51 -19.23
N PRO A 161 -20.94 -3.81 -18.44
CA PRO A 161 -22.39 -3.76 -18.68
C PRO A 161 -22.78 -3.03 -19.98
N HIS A 162 -21.88 -2.20 -20.54
CA HIS A 162 -22.16 -1.43 -21.75
C HIS A 162 -21.82 -2.17 -23.05
N CYS A 163 -20.67 -2.86 -23.09
CA CYS A 163 -20.20 -3.47 -24.32
C CYS A 163 -19.94 -4.99 -24.22
N GLY A 164 -20.07 -5.59 -23.03
CA GLY A 164 -19.82 -7.02 -22.83
C GLY A 164 -18.34 -7.41 -22.81
N ALA A 165 -17.41 -6.48 -23.02
CA ALA A 165 -15.98 -6.74 -22.96
C ALA A 165 -15.54 -7.15 -21.53
N PRO A 166 -14.39 -7.82 -21.36
CA PRO A 166 -13.81 -8.05 -20.04
C PRO A 166 -13.62 -6.75 -19.27
N VAL A 167 -13.71 -6.81 -17.95
CA VAL A 167 -13.31 -5.71 -17.07
C VAL A 167 -11.95 -5.98 -16.46
N ARG A 168 -11.30 -4.94 -15.96
CA ARG A 168 -10.06 -5.01 -15.20
C ARG A 168 -10.13 -4.17 -13.94
N MET A 169 -9.30 -4.48 -12.97
CA MET A 169 -9.09 -3.60 -11.83
C MET A 169 -8.36 -2.33 -12.29
N ALA A 170 -8.88 -1.18 -11.86
CA ALA A 170 -8.24 0.11 -12.05
C ALA A 170 -7.49 0.50 -10.78
N PHE A 171 -6.22 0.85 -10.94
CA PHE A 171 -5.36 1.22 -9.83
C PHE A 171 -5.07 2.73 -9.84
N ARG A 172 -4.33 3.19 -10.84
CA ARG A 172 -3.88 4.59 -10.95
C ARG A 172 -4.66 5.42 -11.96
N ASP A 173 -5.53 4.81 -12.70
CA ASP A 173 -6.35 5.39 -13.74
C ASP A 173 -7.81 5.65 -13.29
N THR A 174 -7.97 5.96 -11.99
CA THR A 174 -9.26 6.34 -11.39
C THR A 174 -9.33 7.82 -11.07
N LYS A 175 -10.55 8.37 -10.99
CA LYS A 175 -10.76 9.76 -10.53
C LYS A 175 -10.22 9.96 -9.12
N ALA A 176 -10.48 9.01 -8.22
CA ALA A 176 -10.01 9.06 -6.84
C ALA A 176 -8.47 9.13 -6.74
N HIS A 177 -7.76 8.40 -7.61
CA HIS A 177 -6.29 8.47 -7.66
C HIS A 177 -5.82 9.86 -8.13
N ALA A 178 -6.39 10.39 -9.21
CA ALA A 178 -6.02 11.70 -9.73
C ALA A 178 -6.28 12.83 -8.71
N GLU A 179 -7.42 12.79 -8.02
CA GLU A 179 -7.74 13.72 -6.94
C GLU A 179 -6.80 13.58 -5.74
N GLY A 180 -6.45 12.34 -5.36
CA GLY A 180 -5.48 12.06 -4.30
C GLY A 180 -4.10 12.63 -4.62
N GLU A 181 -3.63 12.45 -5.85
CA GLU A 181 -2.37 13.02 -6.32
C GLU A 181 -2.38 14.55 -6.30
N ALA A 182 -3.50 15.17 -6.73
CA ALA A 182 -3.66 16.61 -6.69
C ALA A 182 -3.57 17.16 -5.26
N ARG A 183 -4.26 16.54 -4.29
CA ARG A 183 -4.20 16.94 -2.87
C ARG A 183 -2.79 16.75 -2.27
N TYR A 184 -2.09 15.68 -2.64
CA TYR A 184 -0.70 15.45 -2.23
C TYR A 184 0.22 16.57 -2.76
N ARG A 185 0.09 16.94 -4.03
CA ARG A 185 0.86 18.05 -4.63
C ARG A 185 0.55 19.39 -3.96
N ASP A 186 -0.72 19.65 -3.65
CA ASP A 186 -1.14 20.85 -2.92
C ASP A 186 -0.51 20.91 -1.51
N PHE A 187 -0.50 19.80 -0.78
CA PHE A 187 0.18 19.70 0.52
C PHE A 187 1.67 20.02 0.38
N LEU A 188 2.37 19.47 -0.61
CA LEU A 188 3.77 19.77 -0.85
C LEU A 188 4.01 21.26 -1.16
N ALA A 189 3.13 21.88 -1.96
CA ALA A 189 3.23 23.30 -2.30
C ALA A 189 3.00 24.18 -1.07
N ARG A 190 1.97 23.89 -0.24
CA ARG A 190 1.68 24.64 0.99
C ARG A 190 2.77 24.50 2.06
N SER A 191 3.49 23.41 2.08
CA SER A 191 4.57 23.15 3.03
C SER A 191 5.93 23.72 2.59
N GLU A 192 6.03 24.31 1.41
CA GLU A 192 7.27 24.90 0.91
C GLU A 192 7.71 26.10 1.75
N GLY A 193 9.01 26.15 2.11
CA GLY A 193 9.56 27.20 2.98
C GLY A 193 9.18 27.08 4.47
N HIS A 194 8.47 26.03 4.86
CA HIS A 194 8.11 25.77 6.25
C HIS A 194 8.83 24.53 6.79
N SER A 195 9.02 24.47 8.11
CA SER A 195 9.58 23.27 8.74
C SER A 195 8.68 22.06 8.52
N ILE A 196 9.24 21.00 7.99
CA ILE A 196 8.54 19.75 7.67
C ILE A 196 9.30 18.53 8.19
N ALA A 197 8.59 17.64 8.88
CA ALA A 197 9.09 16.30 9.19
C ALA A 197 8.62 15.32 8.11
N ILE A 198 9.55 14.65 7.47
CA ILE A 198 9.28 13.61 6.47
C ILE A 198 9.65 12.26 7.07
N VAL A 199 8.68 11.36 7.20
CA VAL A 199 8.87 10.07 7.88
C VAL A 199 8.51 8.93 6.94
N GLU A 200 9.47 8.06 6.65
CA GLU A 200 9.32 6.86 5.83
C GLU A 200 9.21 5.63 6.72
N PHE A 201 8.08 4.90 6.62
CA PHE A 201 7.84 3.65 7.33
C PHE A 201 7.87 2.44 6.38
N GLY A 202 8.89 1.60 6.49
CA GLY A 202 8.95 0.29 5.86
C GLY A 202 8.76 0.29 4.35
N VAL A 203 9.39 1.22 3.63
CA VAL A 203 9.33 1.30 2.16
C VAL A 203 10.35 0.35 1.56
N GLY A 204 9.87 -0.72 0.93
CA GLY A 204 10.69 -1.71 0.24
C GLY A 204 11.17 -1.25 -1.13
N PHE A 205 12.04 -2.09 -1.78
CA PHE A 205 12.58 -1.80 -3.11
C PHE A 205 11.52 -1.65 -4.19
N ASN A 206 10.47 -2.46 -4.14
CA ASN A 206 9.37 -2.41 -5.12
C ASN A 206 8.63 -1.07 -5.12
N SER A 207 8.70 -0.34 -4.03
CA SER A 207 8.04 0.97 -3.84
C SER A 207 9.02 2.13 -3.78
N ALA A 208 10.33 1.89 -3.92
CA ALA A 208 11.35 2.92 -3.78
C ALA A 208 11.12 4.10 -4.74
N GLY A 209 10.77 3.83 -5.98
CA GLY A 209 10.47 4.88 -6.97
C GLY A 209 9.20 5.69 -6.68
N VAL A 210 8.31 5.17 -5.83
CA VAL A 210 7.03 5.82 -5.48
C VAL A 210 7.17 6.73 -4.27
N ILE A 211 7.96 6.35 -3.27
CA ILE A 211 8.06 7.06 -1.99
C ILE A 211 9.51 7.48 -1.70
N ARG A 212 10.44 6.52 -1.61
CA ARG A 212 11.82 6.78 -1.17
C ARG A 212 12.54 7.81 -2.02
N VAL A 213 12.65 7.55 -3.32
CA VAL A 213 13.36 8.44 -4.25
C VAL A 213 12.72 9.84 -4.31
N PRO A 214 11.38 9.98 -4.40
CA PRO A 214 10.73 11.28 -4.25
C PRO A 214 11.02 11.98 -2.92
N PHE A 215 11.00 11.26 -1.79
CA PHE A 215 11.30 11.85 -0.48
C PHE A 215 12.75 12.34 -0.39
N GLU A 216 13.72 11.53 -0.81
CA GLU A 216 15.12 11.92 -0.86
C GLU A 216 15.35 13.19 -1.71
N ARG A 217 14.63 13.31 -2.84
CA ARG A 217 14.65 14.50 -3.68
C ARG A 217 14.08 15.72 -2.97
N ILE A 218 12.88 15.59 -2.35
CA ILE A 218 12.24 16.68 -1.59
C ILE A 218 13.18 17.15 -0.49
N VAL A 219 13.79 16.23 0.25
CA VAL A 219 14.74 16.55 1.33
C VAL A 219 15.98 17.27 0.77
N GLY A 220 16.50 16.85 -0.37
CA GLY A 220 17.63 17.51 -1.01
C GLY A 220 17.35 18.94 -1.51
N GLU A 221 16.09 19.22 -1.83
CA GLU A 221 15.62 20.52 -2.31
C GLU A 221 15.19 21.47 -1.17
N ARG A 222 14.97 20.94 0.07
CA ARG A 222 14.39 21.67 1.21
C ARG A 222 15.30 21.65 2.44
N PRO A 223 16.10 22.69 2.68
CA PRO A 223 16.99 22.78 3.86
C PRO A 223 16.24 22.72 5.20
N GLU A 224 14.97 23.11 5.22
CA GLU A 224 14.09 23.09 6.40
C GLU A 224 13.52 21.70 6.71
N ALA A 225 13.66 20.72 5.82
CA ALA A 225 13.12 19.38 6.02
C ALA A 225 14.00 18.55 6.97
N GLN A 226 13.35 17.74 7.83
CA GLN A 226 13.97 16.69 8.62
C GLN A 226 13.45 15.34 8.15
N PHE A 227 14.34 14.42 7.80
CA PHE A 227 13.97 13.13 7.24
C PHE A 227 14.29 11.97 8.19
N PHE A 228 13.31 11.09 8.39
CA PHE A 228 13.43 9.90 9.22
C PHE A 228 13.02 8.67 8.42
N ARG A 229 13.97 7.76 8.19
CA ARG A 229 13.71 6.45 7.56
C ARG A 229 13.64 5.40 8.65
N ILE A 230 12.47 4.79 8.82
CA ILE A 230 12.19 3.77 9.83
C ILE A 230 11.93 2.45 9.09
N THR A 231 12.83 1.49 9.25
CA THR A 231 12.73 0.19 8.62
C THR A 231 13.59 -0.81 9.39
N VAL A 232 13.24 -2.07 9.37
CA VAL A 232 14.07 -3.14 9.92
C VAL A 232 15.08 -3.60 8.87
N ASP A 233 16.27 -3.95 9.31
CA ASP A 233 17.28 -4.59 8.49
C ASP A 233 16.90 -6.08 8.29
N TYR A 234 16.89 -6.53 7.04
CA TYR A 234 16.63 -7.92 6.69
C TYR A 234 17.93 -8.72 6.57
N ALA A 235 18.91 -8.42 7.41
CA ALA A 235 20.24 -9.04 7.38
C ALA A 235 20.24 -10.58 7.49
N ASP A 236 19.14 -11.16 8.01
CA ASP A 236 18.96 -12.61 8.12
C ASP A 236 18.11 -13.23 7.00
N SER A 237 17.73 -12.46 5.98
CA SER A 237 17.04 -13.01 4.81
C SER A 237 18.06 -13.42 3.75
N ASP A 238 17.83 -14.55 3.05
CA ASP A 238 18.63 -14.98 1.88
C ASP A 238 18.61 -13.97 0.71
N ILE A 239 17.91 -12.87 0.89
CA ILE A 239 17.88 -11.74 -0.02
C ILE A 239 18.87 -10.72 0.54
N GLU A 240 20.03 -10.61 -0.09
CA GLU A 240 21.02 -9.55 0.15
C GLU A 240 20.45 -8.18 -0.24
N ILE A 241 19.44 -7.73 0.53
CA ILE A 241 18.88 -6.39 0.38
C ILE A 241 19.68 -5.51 1.33
N ALA A 242 20.73 -4.89 0.80
CA ALA A 242 21.48 -3.88 1.55
C ALA A 242 20.48 -2.85 2.12
N TYR A 243 20.58 -2.61 3.42
CA TYR A 243 19.85 -1.52 4.07
C TYR A 243 20.09 -0.23 3.26
N PRO A 244 19.05 0.43 2.76
CA PRO A 244 19.26 1.58 1.90
C PRO A 244 19.87 2.73 2.72
N GLU A 245 21.15 2.99 2.49
CA GLU A 245 21.85 4.11 3.10
C GLU A 245 21.14 5.43 2.76
N ILE A 246 21.18 6.36 3.71
CA ILE A 246 20.79 7.74 3.45
C ILE A 246 21.81 8.35 2.47
N PRO A 247 21.39 8.94 1.34
CA PRO A 247 22.30 9.59 0.41
C PRO A 247 23.13 10.70 1.09
N LYS A 248 24.43 10.75 0.82
CA LYS A 248 25.35 11.73 1.42
C LYS A 248 24.87 13.19 1.35
N PRO A 249 24.28 13.67 0.23
CA PRO A 249 23.83 15.06 0.14
C PRO A 249 22.79 15.47 1.19
N ILE A 250 21.97 14.52 1.68
CA ILE A 250 20.90 14.78 2.65
C ILE A 250 21.20 14.24 4.06
N ALA A 251 22.41 13.70 4.29
CA ALA A 251 22.73 13.03 5.54
C ALA A 251 22.66 13.94 6.79
N ASN A 252 22.93 15.24 6.63
CA ASN A 252 22.91 16.18 7.75
C ASN A 252 21.50 16.43 8.32
N GLN A 253 20.47 16.28 7.50
CA GLN A 253 19.07 16.51 7.87
C GLN A 253 18.26 15.21 7.89
N SER A 254 18.94 14.06 7.91
CA SER A 254 18.32 12.74 7.83
C SER A 254 18.80 11.82 8.95
N ARG A 255 17.94 10.91 9.37
CA ARG A 255 18.24 9.83 10.31
C ARG A 255 17.65 8.53 9.82
N SER A 256 18.44 7.46 9.83
CA SER A 256 17.99 6.09 9.62
C SER A 256 17.81 5.40 10.98
N ILE A 257 16.67 4.78 11.18
CA ILE A 257 16.27 4.12 12.42
C ILE A 257 15.96 2.67 12.08
N ASN A 258 16.90 1.77 12.44
CA ASN A 258 16.73 0.33 12.27
C ASN A 258 15.86 -0.23 13.40
N ARG A 259 14.55 -0.08 13.27
CA ARG A 259 13.55 -0.58 14.22
C ARG A 259 12.24 -0.88 13.52
N ASP A 260 11.43 -1.73 14.16
CA ASP A 260 10.06 -1.97 13.77
C ASP A 260 9.23 -0.68 13.83
N ALA A 261 8.40 -0.45 12.79
CA ALA A 261 7.60 0.76 12.68
C ALA A 261 6.62 0.90 13.85
N GLY A 262 6.05 -0.22 14.32
CA GLY A 262 5.12 -0.22 15.45
C GLY A 262 5.79 0.16 16.77
N GLU A 263 7.03 -0.30 16.99
CA GLU A 263 7.81 0.12 18.18
C GLU A 263 8.03 1.63 18.20
N VAL A 264 8.41 2.21 17.06
CA VAL A 264 8.69 3.63 16.95
C VAL A 264 7.41 4.45 17.13
N ILE A 265 6.30 4.06 16.47
CA ILE A 265 5.01 4.76 16.59
C ILE A 265 4.53 4.77 18.04
N ARG A 266 4.57 3.62 18.74
CA ARG A 266 4.16 3.54 20.14
C ARG A 266 5.06 4.36 21.07
N ALA A 267 6.37 4.36 20.85
CA ALA A 267 7.29 5.18 21.62
C ALA A 267 7.00 6.67 21.46
N LEU A 268 6.76 7.13 20.24
CA LEU A 268 6.39 8.53 19.95
C LEU A 268 5.03 8.91 20.55
N LEU A 269 4.06 7.98 20.51
CA LEU A 269 2.73 8.22 21.09
C LEU A 269 2.80 8.39 22.62
N VAL A 270 3.62 7.57 23.31
CA VAL A 270 3.88 7.74 24.75
C VAL A 270 4.51 9.10 25.05
N MET A 271 5.47 9.53 24.25
CA MET A 271 6.11 10.85 24.41
C MET A 271 5.14 12.02 24.17
N LYS A 272 4.19 11.86 23.26
CA LYS A 272 3.16 12.89 22.98
C LYS A 272 2.18 13.06 24.15
N GLN A 273 1.92 12.00 24.91
CA GLN A 273 0.97 11.98 26.03
C GLN A 273 1.58 12.43 27.37
N ALA A 274 2.92 12.51 27.45
CA ALA A 274 3.67 12.92 28.65
C ALA A 274 3.84 14.44 28.71
#